data_277eb7045a2484c5d96387d5bd963c4c
#
_entry.id   277eb7045a2484c5d96387d5bd963c4c
#
_cell.length_a   1.000
_cell.length_b   1.000
_cell.length_c   1.000
_cell.angle_alpha   90.00
_cell.angle_beta   90.00
_cell.angle_gamma   90.00
#
_symmetry.space_group_name_H-M   'P 1'
#
loop_
_entity.id
_entity.type
_entity.pdbx_description
1 polymer ?
#
loop_
_entity_poly.entity_id
_entity_poly.type
_entity_poly.pdbx_seq_one_letter_code
_entity_poly.pdbx_strand_id
1 'polypeptide(L)'
;FYVIVYDTNVIDISTEQRAKWIKEIYPKAKIIYAKNPPSQYGLDEKSVKIQTDYLKKLVKEIPVTHFYNSESYGKFVARDLDIQEVQVDRNREKYMISATKLRNNLEENKKYLNNIVYEDIKEII
;
A
#
# COMPACT_ATOMS: atom_id res chain seq x y z
N PHE A 1 -12.81 -5.99 4.62
CA PHE A 1 -11.70 -5.04 4.69
C PHE A 1 -11.40 -4.45 3.32
N TYR A 2 -10.76 -3.28 3.33
CA TYR A 2 -10.44 -2.53 2.12
C TYR A 2 -8.93 -2.47 1.95
N VAL A 3 -8.47 -2.56 0.70
CA VAL A 3 -7.05 -2.39 0.34
C VAL A 3 -6.95 -1.25 -0.65
N ILE A 4 -6.17 -0.24 -0.31
CA ILE A 4 -5.92 0.90 -1.20
C ILE A 4 -4.73 0.57 -2.08
N VAL A 5 -4.93 0.60 -3.39
CA VAL A 5 -3.87 0.37 -4.37
C VAL A 5 -3.61 1.68 -5.11
N TYR A 6 -2.41 2.21 -4.91
CA TYR A 6 -2.01 3.51 -5.47
C TYR A 6 -1.47 3.39 -6.89
N ASP A 7 -1.86 4.30 -7.75
CA ASP A 7 -1.18 4.47 -9.04
C ASP A 7 0.27 4.86 -8.80
N THR A 8 1.18 4.32 -9.60
CA THR A 8 2.59 4.65 -9.53
C THR A 8 3.24 4.49 -10.89
N ASN A 9 4.27 5.28 -11.15
CA ASN A 9 5.13 5.15 -12.31
C ASN A 9 6.53 4.63 -11.94
N VAL A 10 6.72 4.23 -10.69
CA VAL A 10 8.00 3.71 -10.20
C VAL A 10 8.29 2.30 -10.73
N ILE A 11 7.24 1.54 -10.99
CA ILE A 11 7.35 0.16 -11.48
C ILE A 11 6.46 -0.03 -12.70
N ASP A 12 6.85 -0.97 -13.56
CA ASP A 12 6.13 -1.32 -14.80
C ASP A 12 5.03 -2.37 -14.55
N ILE A 13 4.36 -2.27 -13.42
CA ILE A 13 3.25 -3.16 -13.06
C ILE A 13 2.04 -2.29 -12.81
N SER A 14 0.99 -2.49 -13.60
CA SER A 14 -0.21 -1.65 -13.52
C SER A 14 -0.92 -1.78 -12.17
N THR A 15 -1.67 -0.75 -11.82
CA THR A 15 -2.53 -0.76 -10.63
C THR A 15 -3.54 -1.90 -10.72
N GLU A 16 -4.10 -2.14 -11.90
CA GLU A 16 -5.05 -3.22 -12.16
C GLU A 16 -4.44 -4.60 -11.93
N GLN A 17 -3.20 -4.80 -12.37
CA GLN A 17 -2.50 -6.07 -12.17
C GLN A 17 -2.23 -6.32 -10.69
N ARG A 18 -1.80 -5.30 -9.97
CA ARG A 18 -1.57 -5.41 -8.52
C ARG A 18 -2.86 -5.69 -7.76
N ALA A 19 -3.93 -5.02 -8.13
CA ALA A 19 -5.26 -5.26 -7.56
C ALA A 19 -5.75 -6.67 -7.83
N LYS A 20 -5.50 -7.18 -9.05
CA LYS A 20 -5.86 -8.55 -9.44
C LYS A 20 -5.18 -9.57 -8.54
N TRP A 21 -3.88 -9.42 -8.29
CA TRP A 21 -3.15 -10.32 -7.39
C TRP A 21 -3.75 -10.31 -5.99
N ILE A 22 -4.08 -9.13 -5.47
CA ILE A 22 -4.68 -9.00 -4.14
C ILE A 22 -6.02 -9.74 -4.09
N LYS A 23 -6.86 -9.59 -5.10
CA LYS A 23 -8.16 -10.27 -5.17
C LYS A 23 -8.02 -11.78 -5.32
N GLU A 24 -7.01 -12.27 -6.03
CA GLU A 24 -6.75 -13.70 -6.17
C GLU A 24 -6.33 -14.32 -4.84
N ILE A 25 -5.49 -13.60 -4.08
CA ILE A 25 -4.98 -14.08 -2.79
C ILE A 25 -6.03 -13.88 -1.68
N TYR A 26 -6.73 -12.76 -1.71
CA TYR A 26 -7.72 -12.36 -0.69
C TYR A 26 -9.05 -12.02 -1.37
N PRO A 27 -9.86 -13.03 -1.74
CA PRO A 27 -11.10 -12.79 -2.51
C PRO A 27 -12.11 -11.88 -1.81
N LYS A 28 -12.05 -11.77 -0.47
CA LYS A 28 -12.95 -10.90 0.31
C LYS A 28 -12.49 -9.46 0.41
N ALA A 29 -11.28 -9.16 -0.04
CA ALA A 29 -10.76 -7.78 -0.03
C ALA A 29 -11.56 -6.92 -1.02
N LYS A 30 -11.89 -5.71 -0.58
CA LYS A 30 -12.48 -4.69 -1.45
C LYS A 30 -11.39 -3.72 -1.86
N ILE A 31 -11.22 -3.51 -3.16
CA ILE A 31 -10.15 -2.69 -3.70
C ILE A 31 -10.60 -1.25 -3.85
N ILE A 32 -9.79 -0.32 -3.37
CA ILE A 32 -9.95 1.11 -3.64
C ILE A 32 -8.76 1.53 -4.51
N TYR A 33 -9.06 2.01 -5.72
CA TYR A 33 -8.03 2.49 -6.63
C TYR A 33 -7.72 3.94 -6.32
N ALA A 34 -6.50 4.21 -5.86
CA ALA A 34 -6.04 5.56 -5.58
C ALA A 34 -5.42 6.15 -6.86
N LYS A 35 -6.25 6.80 -7.65
CA LYS A 35 -5.84 7.41 -8.93
C LYS A 35 -5.27 8.80 -8.70
N ASN A 36 -4.22 9.14 -9.47
CA ASN A 36 -3.56 10.44 -9.42
C ASN A 36 -3.22 10.89 -7.99
N PRO A 37 -2.52 10.03 -7.20
CA PRO A 37 -2.18 10.40 -5.82
C PRO A 37 -1.22 11.59 -5.79
N PRO A 38 -1.28 12.41 -4.72
CA PRO A 38 -0.33 13.50 -4.58
C PRO A 38 1.11 12.99 -4.52
N SER A 39 2.06 13.78 -5.03
CA SER A 39 3.48 13.44 -5.05
C SER A 39 4.26 13.91 -3.82
N GLN A 40 3.64 14.68 -2.94
CA GLN A 40 4.28 15.20 -1.73
C GLN A 40 4.26 14.14 -0.63
N TYR A 41 5.43 13.61 -0.28
CA TYR A 41 5.55 12.54 0.71
C TYR A 41 6.27 12.96 2.00
N GLY A 42 6.50 14.26 2.20
CA GLY A 42 7.17 14.76 3.39
C GLY A 42 6.33 14.57 4.67
N LEU A 43 6.98 14.67 5.83
CA LEU A 43 6.32 14.61 7.13
C LEU A 43 6.01 16.00 7.68
N ASP A 44 6.24 17.06 6.90
CA ASP A 44 5.85 18.44 7.24
C ASP A 44 4.33 18.58 7.15
N GLU A 45 3.78 19.54 7.87
CA GLU A 45 2.32 19.72 7.97
C GLU A 45 1.64 19.88 6.62
N LYS A 46 2.25 20.61 5.69
CA LYS A 46 1.67 20.85 4.37
C LYS A 46 1.56 19.56 3.56
N SER A 47 2.63 18.77 3.52
CA SER A 47 2.65 17.49 2.80
C SER A 47 1.70 16.48 3.42
N VAL A 48 1.69 16.40 4.76
CA VAL A 48 0.77 15.55 5.50
C VAL A 48 -0.67 15.91 5.17
N LYS A 49 -1.01 17.19 5.19
CA LYS A 49 -2.38 17.66 4.90
C LYS A 49 -2.81 17.29 3.48
N ILE A 50 -1.94 17.46 2.50
CA ILE A 50 -2.23 17.10 1.10
C ILE A 50 -2.57 15.62 1.00
N GLN A 51 -1.76 14.75 1.61
CA GLN A 51 -1.97 13.30 1.58
C GLN A 51 -3.21 12.87 2.34
N THR A 52 -3.43 13.40 3.53
CA THR A 52 -4.60 13.02 4.34
C THR A 52 -5.91 13.55 3.75
N ASP A 53 -5.89 14.75 3.15
CA ASP A 53 -7.07 15.27 2.42
C ASP A 53 -7.43 14.38 1.24
N TYR A 54 -6.41 13.90 0.51
CA TYR A 54 -6.62 12.94 -0.57
C TYR A 54 -7.28 11.66 -0.07
N LEU A 55 -6.77 11.09 1.02
CA LEU A 55 -7.33 9.87 1.61
C LEU A 55 -8.74 10.07 2.14
N LYS A 56 -9.03 11.22 2.74
CA LYS A 56 -10.39 11.57 3.20
C LYS A 56 -11.39 11.52 2.05
N LYS A 57 -11.03 12.08 0.90
CA LYS A 57 -11.88 12.04 -0.28
C LYS A 57 -12.07 10.63 -0.80
N LEU A 58 -10.99 9.86 -0.80
CA LEU A 58 -10.96 8.50 -1.32
C LEU A 58 -11.90 7.57 -0.55
N VAL A 59 -11.97 7.73 0.78
CA VAL A 59 -12.77 6.87 1.66
C VAL A 59 -14.05 7.56 2.17
N LYS A 60 -14.45 8.66 1.57
CA LYS A 60 -15.56 9.49 2.02
C LYS A 60 -16.86 8.72 2.25
N GLU A 61 -17.17 7.77 1.37
CA GLU A 61 -18.41 6.99 1.44
C GLU A 61 -18.25 5.67 2.21
N ILE A 62 -17.08 5.45 2.83
CA ILE A 62 -16.76 4.20 3.51
C ILE A 62 -16.66 4.44 5.02
N PRO A 63 -17.39 3.65 5.84
CA PRO A 63 -17.33 3.81 7.30
C PRO A 63 -16.07 3.17 7.88
N VAL A 64 -14.90 3.78 7.63
CA VAL A 64 -13.62 3.26 8.12
C VAL A 64 -13.46 3.51 9.62
N THR A 65 -12.86 2.55 10.33
CA THR A 65 -12.63 2.63 11.77
C THR A 65 -11.16 2.43 12.15
N HIS A 66 -10.40 1.73 11.33
CA HIS A 66 -9.01 1.39 11.59
C HIS A 66 -8.17 1.57 10.34
N PHE A 67 -6.91 1.96 10.55
CA PHE A 67 -5.91 2.07 9.48
C PHE A 67 -4.73 1.18 9.81
N TYR A 68 -4.55 0.12 9.01
CA TYR A 68 -3.44 -0.84 9.15
C TYR A 68 -2.30 -0.43 8.23
N ASN A 69 -1.12 -0.27 8.79
CA ASN A 69 0.07 0.10 8.00
C ASN A 69 1.34 -0.25 8.77
N SER A 70 2.48 -0.17 8.09
CA SER A 70 3.80 -0.37 8.69
C SER A 70 4.72 0.84 8.48
N GLU A 71 4.16 1.99 8.15
CA GLU A 71 4.92 3.21 7.88
C GLU A 71 4.77 4.24 9.01
N SER A 72 5.76 5.12 9.16
CA SER A 72 5.71 6.21 10.14
C SER A 72 4.61 7.23 9.84
N TYR A 73 4.17 7.27 8.59
CA TYR A 73 3.15 8.19 8.10
C TYR A 73 1.75 7.88 8.62
N GLY A 74 1.50 6.63 8.98
CA GLY A 74 0.17 6.15 9.37
C GLY A 74 -0.45 6.87 10.55
N LYS A 75 0.36 7.35 11.49
CA LYS A 75 -0.16 8.09 12.65
C LYS A 75 -0.85 9.39 12.23
N PHE A 76 -0.36 10.03 11.18
CA PHE A 76 -0.96 11.27 10.66
C PHE A 76 -2.28 10.98 9.93
N VAL A 77 -2.34 9.88 9.20
CA VAL A 77 -3.55 9.43 8.52
C VAL A 77 -4.64 9.15 9.56
N ALA A 78 -4.33 8.35 10.57
CA ALA A 78 -5.27 7.99 11.62
C ALA A 78 -5.77 9.22 12.37
N ARG A 79 -4.86 10.15 12.71
CA ARG A 79 -5.21 11.40 13.37
C ARG A 79 -6.20 12.23 12.54
N ASP A 80 -5.87 12.44 11.27
CA ASP A 80 -6.63 13.35 10.40
C ASP A 80 -7.95 12.75 9.94
N LEU A 81 -8.05 11.42 9.87
CA LEU A 81 -9.30 10.72 9.57
C LEU A 81 -10.11 10.38 10.83
N ASP A 82 -9.55 10.65 12.01
CA ASP A 82 -10.15 10.33 13.31
C ASP A 82 -10.51 8.84 13.44
N ILE A 83 -9.54 7.99 13.16
CA ILE A 83 -9.67 6.53 13.24
C ILE A 83 -8.47 5.95 14.00
N GLN A 84 -8.56 4.68 14.36
CA GLN A 84 -7.50 4.00 15.09
C GLN A 84 -6.38 3.54 14.16
N GLU A 85 -5.13 3.82 14.52
CA GLU A 85 -3.98 3.28 13.81
C GLU A 85 -3.59 1.91 14.37
N VAL A 86 -3.27 0.97 13.48
CA VAL A 86 -2.70 -0.33 13.84
C VAL A 86 -1.38 -0.48 13.09
N GLN A 87 -0.27 -0.47 13.81
CA GLN A 87 1.06 -0.69 13.22
C GLN A 87 1.29 -2.19 13.01
N VAL A 88 1.73 -2.56 11.82
CA VAL A 88 1.99 -3.94 11.44
C VAL A 88 3.48 -4.07 11.11
N ASP A 89 4.24 -4.75 11.96
CA ASP A 89 5.66 -5.05 11.76
C ASP A 89 6.48 -3.84 11.29
N ARG A 90 6.32 -2.71 11.94
CA ARG A 90 6.93 -1.43 11.55
C ARG A 90 8.45 -1.51 11.38
N ASN A 91 9.13 -2.23 12.28
CA ASN A 91 10.58 -2.35 12.27
C ASN A 91 11.07 -3.49 11.38
N ARG A 92 10.18 -4.16 10.64
CA ARG A 92 10.49 -5.28 9.75
C ARG A 92 11.17 -6.43 10.50
N GLU A 93 10.77 -6.68 11.71
CA GLU A 93 11.37 -7.74 12.56
C GLU A 93 10.84 -9.12 12.16
N LYS A 94 9.56 -9.23 11.85
CA LYS A 94 8.93 -10.49 11.45
C LYS A 94 9.17 -10.78 9.96
N TYR A 95 9.00 -9.77 9.11
CA TYR A 95 9.21 -9.87 7.66
C TYR A 95 10.25 -8.83 7.25
N MET A 96 11.50 -9.25 7.16
CA MET A 96 12.65 -8.38 6.93
C MET A 96 12.80 -8.04 5.44
N ILE A 97 11.73 -7.50 4.85
CA ILE A 97 11.66 -7.20 3.43
C ILE A 97 11.01 -5.84 3.16
N SER A 98 11.43 -5.18 2.09
CA SER A 98 10.80 -3.98 1.57
C SER A 98 10.60 -4.12 0.07
N ALA A 99 9.74 -3.28 -0.50
CA ALA A 99 9.53 -3.27 -1.95
C ALA A 99 10.82 -3.01 -2.71
N THR A 100 11.69 -2.14 -2.18
CA THR A 100 12.99 -1.85 -2.79
C THR A 100 13.89 -3.08 -2.83
N LYS A 101 13.96 -3.83 -1.73
CA LYS A 101 14.75 -5.07 -1.69
C LYS A 101 14.23 -6.11 -2.67
N LEU A 102 12.90 -6.24 -2.77
CA LEU A 102 12.29 -7.16 -3.73
C LEU A 102 12.64 -6.80 -5.16
N ARG A 103 12.53 -5.52 -5.51
CA ARG A 103 12.85 -5.05 -6.87
C ARG A 103 14.32 -5.23 -7.22
N ASN A 104 15.21 -5.06 -6.23
CA ASN A 104 16.66 -5.15 -6.48
C ASN A 104 17.14 -6.58 -6.65
N ASN A 105 16.51 -7.55 -6.00
CA ASN A 105 16.85 -8.96 -6.17
C ASN A 105 15.63 -9.84 -5.95
N LEU A 106 14.87 -10.04 -7.02
CA LEU A 106 13.64 -10.82 -7.00
C LEU A 106 13.89 -12.28 -6.67
N GLU A 107 14.91 -12.89 -7.28
CA GLU A 107 15.20 -14.32 -7.12
C GLU A 107 15.60 -14.66 -5.69
N GLU A 108 16.46 -13.85 -5.09
CA GLU A 108 16.91 -14.05 -3.71
C GLU A 108 15.76 -13.89 -2.71
N ASN A 109 14.83 -12.97 -2.99
CA ASN A 109 13.76 -12.59 -2.09
C ASN A 109 12.41 -13.22 -2.43
N LYS A 110 12.36 -14.19 -3.35
CA LYS A 110 11.11 -14.80 -3.80
C LYS A 110 10.29 -15.44 -2.69
N LYS A 111 10.91 -15.85 -1.60
CA LYS A 111 10.23 -16.44 -0.43
C LYS A 111 9.23 -15.48 0.22
N TYR A 112 9.38 -14.16 0.00
CA TYR A 112 8.47 -13.13 0.52
C TYR A 112 7.30 -12.85 -0.41
N LEU A 113 7.25 -13.50 -1.58
CA LEU A 113 6.19 -13.32 -2.55
C LEU A 113 5.29 -14.55 -2.61
N ASN A 114 3.99 -14.31 -2.81
CA ASN A 114 3.08 -15.38 -3.17
C ASN A 114 3.49 -15.94 -4.54
N ASN A 115 3.37 -17.25 -4.73
CA ASN A 115 3.76 -17.90 -5.99
C ASN A 115 3.06 -17.30 -7.21
N ILE A 116 1.79 -16.94 -7.10
CA ILE A 116 1.04 -16.34 -8.21
C ILE A 116 1.72 -15.06 -8.66
N VAL A 117 2.11 -14.22 -7.69
CA VAL A 117 2.79 -12.95 -7.96
C VAL A 117 4.17 -13.18 -8.57
N TYR A 118 4.95 -14.09 -8.00
CA TYR A 118 6.29 -14.39 -8.47
C TYR A 118 6.29 -14.89 -9.93
N GLU A 119 5.40 -15.83 -10.25
CA GLU A 119 5.31 -16.38 -11.60
C GLU A 119 4.91 -15.32 -12.63
N ASP A 120 4.01 -14.43 -12.27
CA ASP A 120 3.61 -13.34 -13.17
C ASP A 120 4.72 -12.30 -13.34
N ILE A 121 5.41 -11.92 -12.25
CA ILE A 121 6.46 -10.89 -12.28
C ILE A 121 7.64 -11.34 -13.13
N LYS A 122 8.09 -12.58 -13.01
CA LYS A 122 9.25 -13.05 -13.76
C LYS A 122 9.04 -13.02 -15.28
N GLU A 123 7.79 -13.02 -15.73
CA GLU A 123 7.45 -12.87 -17.14
C GLU A 123 7.40 -11.40 -17.58
N ILE A 124 7.12 -10.48 -16.64
CA ILE A 124 7.02 -9.03 -16.90
C ILE A 124 8.40 -8.39 -16.98
N ILE A 125 9.33 -8.82 -16.13
CA ILE A 125 10.71 -8.32 -16.07
C ILE A 125 11.69 -9.40 -16.51
#